data_ba775e3729abb9c9b8fa58669cfee426
#
_entry.id   ba775e3729abb9c9b8fa58669cfee426
#
_cell.length_a   1.000
_cell.length_b   1.000
_cell.length_c   1.000
_cell.angle_alpha   90.00
_cell.angle_beta   90.00
_cell.angle_gamma   90.00
#
_symmetry.space_group_name_H-M   'P 1'
#
loop_
_entity.id
_entity.type
_entity.pdbx_description
1 polymer ?
#
loop_
_entity_poly.entity_id
_entity_poly.type
_entity_poly.pdbx_seq_one_letter_code
_entity_poly.pdbx_strand_id
1 'polypeptide(L)'
;MLRITTVNFHLIQYCNLRCKFCFARFHDVKKKHPLSLSEMKELMLMLKNSGCVKINFAGGEPFIYPNLGDLVRYSYEVGLKTSIVTNGNFLTDEWLQNYGSFLHWIAVSCDSSVEATQQRLGRGKGDQVEKVQTTFQLIKRFNRENRHKIRKKLNSVITRYNYEEDMSSFVESCGVERWKVLQVLPIDGENNDYYPELAITNEEFEYFQRRHRDLKNVEVVFEDNDHMTNSYIMMNPQGRFYQNHGGKYIYSEPVLKIGVEKALEQVGFSHEKFCQRGGFYQY
;
A
#
# COMPACT_ATOMS: atom_id res chain seq x y z
N MET A 1 10.17 24.52 -3.81
CA MET A 1 9.89 23.36 -4.68
C MET A 1 9.40 22.23 -3.79
N LEU A 2 8.17 21.78 -3.97
CA LEU A 2 7.61 20.60 -3.27
C LEU A 2 8.42 19.36 -3.69
N ARG A 3 9.08 18.71 -2.73
CA ARG A 3 9.92 17.56 -3.01
C ARG A 3 9.05 16.29 -3.01
N ILE A 4 8.72 15.78 -4.18
CA ILE A 4 8.03 14.50 -4.32
C ILE A 4 9.03 13.39 -4.04
N THR A 5 8.81 12.60 -2.98
CA THR A 5 9.72 11.51 -2.63
C THR A 5 9.14 10.15 -2.95
N THR A 6 7.86 9.94 -2.66
CA THR A 6 7.18 8.65 -2.85
C THR A 6 5.77 8.86 -3.35
N VAL A 7 5.38 8.17 -4.40
CA VAL A 7 4.00 8.13 -4.93
C VAL A 7 3.43 6.72 -4.76
N ASN A 8 2.21 6.61 -4.23
CA ASN A 8 1.43 5.37 -4.19
C ASN A 8 0.47 5.37 -5.37
N PHE A 9 0.76 4.57 -6.37
CA PHE A 9 -0.04 4.49 -7.58
C PHE A 9 -0.97 3.29 -7.55
N HIS A 10 -2.27 3.54 -7.45
CA HIS A 10 -3.33 2.56 -7.56
C HIS A 10 -3.60 2.29 -9.05
N LEU A 11 -3.02 1.20 -9.58
CA LEU A 11 -3.04 0.88 -11.02
C LEU A 11 -4.45 0.58 -11.55
N ILE A 12 -5.22 -0.15 -10.74
CA ILE A 12 -6.56 -0.63 -11.08
C ILE A 12 -7.46 -0.58 -9.85
N GLN A 13 -8.78 -0.53 -10.09
CA GLN A 13 -9.78 -0.63 -9.02
C GLN A 13 -10.20 -2.09 -8.71
N TYR A 14 -9.88 -3.04 -9.59
CA TYR A 14 -10.29 -4.44 -9.42
C TYR A 14 -9.47 -5.14 -8.33
N CYS A 15 -10.18 -5.88 -7.46
CA CYS A 15 -9.59 -6.70 -6.41
C CYS A 15 -10.37 -8.00 -6.29
N ASN A 16 -9.68 -9.10 -5.97
CA ASN A 16 -10.29 -10.39 -5.66
C ASN A 16 -10.87 -10.45 -4.23
N LEU A 17 -10.54 -9.49 -3.37
CA LEU A 17 -11.05 -9.37 -2.00
C LEU A 17 -12.10 -8.26 -1.88
N ARG A 18 -12.86 -8.27 -0.76
CA ARG A 18 -13.90 -7.29 -0.45
C ARG A 18 -13.78 -6.80 0.99
N CYS A 19 -12.55 -6.32 1.34
CA CYS A 19 -12.26 -5.83 2.68
C CYS A 19 -13.22 -4.71 3.06
N LYS A 20 -13.86 -4.82 4.22
CA LYS A 20 -14.86 -3.86 4.71
C LYS A 20 -14.28 -2.47 4.95
N PHE A 21 -13.03 -2.41 5.40
CA PHE A 21 -12.29 -1.17 5.69
C PHE A 21 -11.57 -0.58 4.46
N CYS A 22 -11.72 -1.18 3.26
CA CYS A 22 -10.97 -0.74 2.08
C CYS A 22 -11.28 0.73 1.74
N PHE A 23 -10.24 1.56 1.79
CA PHE A 23 -10.31 2.98 1.46
C PHE A 23 -10.14 3.26 -0.04
N ALA A 24 -9.75 2.27 -0.84
CA ALA A 24 -9.40 2.44 -2.26
C ALA A 24 -10.24 1.53 -3.17
N ARG A 25 -11.57 1.60 -3.02
CA ARG A 25 -12.51 0.87 -3.90
C ARG A 25 -12.74 1.58 -5.21
N PHE A 26 -12.54 2.92 -5.23
CA PHE A 26 -12.71 3.77 -6.41
C PHE A 26 -14.07 3.56 -7.09
N HIS A 27 -15.16 3.63 -6.33
CA HIS A 27 -16.53 3.44 -6.86
C HIS A 27 -16.87 4.40 -7.99
N ASP A 28 -16.33 5.60 -7.96
CA ASP A 28 -16.47 6.65 -8.96
C ASP A 28 -15.66 6.38 -10.25
N VAL A 29 -14.61 5.55 -10.17
CA VAL A 29 -13.70 5.22 -11.28
C VAL A 29 -14.10 3.93 -12.02
N LYS A 30 -14.89 3.04 -11.40
CA LYS A 30 -15.24 1.71 -11.94
C LYS A 30 -15.79 1.68 -13.37
N LYS A 31 -16.36 2.77 -13.86
CA LYS A 31 -16.91 2.89 -15.21
C LYS A 31 -15.91 3.39 -16.25
N LYS A 32 -14.68 3.71 -15.83
CA LYS A 32 -13.66 4.28 -16.69
C LYS A 32 -12.50 3.28 -16.84
N HIS A 33 -11.93 3.20 -18.03
CA HIS A 33 -10.75 2.37 -18.26
C HIS A 33 -9.54 2.93 -17.50
N PRO A 34 -8.71 2.07 -16.91
CA PRO A 34 -7.42 2.50 -16.39
C PRO A 34 -6.53 2.99 -17.54
N LEU A 35 -5.44 3.66 -17.20
CA LEU A 35 -4.43 4.07 -18.18
C LEU A 35 -3.84 2.86 -18.90
N SER A 36 -3.47 3.05 -20.16
CA SER A 36 -2.71 2.08 -20.93
C SER A 36 -1.29 1.93 -20.37
N LEU A 37 -0.59 0.85 -20.71
CA LEU A 37 0.81 0.67 -20.29
C LEU A 37 1.70 1.81 -20.76
N SER A 38 1.49 2.34 -21.98
CA SER A 38 2.26 3.47 -22.50
C SER A 38 2.04 4.75 -21.68
N GLU A 39 0.81 5.08 -21.33
CA GLU A 39 0.48 6.21 -20.48
C GLU A 39 1.06 6.05 -19.07
N MET A 40 1.01 4.83 -18.50
CA MET A 40 1.63 4.57 -17.20
C MET A 40 3.16 4.72 -17.25
N LYS A 41 3.82 4.30 -18.33
CA LYS A 41 5.27 4.50 -18.53
C LYS A 41 5.61 5.99 -18.66
N GLU A 42 4.82 6.75 -19.39
CA GLU A 42 4.97 8.21 -19.48
C GLU A 42 4.85 8.87 -18.11
N LEU A 43 3.84 8.47 -17.31
CA LEU A 43 3.70 8.93 -15.92
C LEU A 43 4.94 8.61 -15.06
N MET A 44 5.52 7.41 -15.17
CA MET A 44 6.73 7.05 -14.42
C MET A 44 7.90 7.98 -14.76
N LEU A 45 8.07 8.31 -16.04
CA LEU A 45 9.10 9.24 -16.49
C LEU A 45 8.84 10.68 -16.00
N MET A 46 7.59 11.17 -16.07
CA MET A 46 7.21 12.48 -15.56
C MET A 46 7.46 12.59 -14.05
N LEU A 47 7.07 11.58 -13.27
CA LEU A 47 7.30 11.53 -11.83
C LEU A 47 8.79 11.55 -11.51
N LYS A 48 9.60 10.74 -12.23
CA LYS A 48 11.05 10.73 -12.06
C LYS A 48 11.67 12.09 -12.34
N ASN A 49 11.28 12.75 -13.42
CA ASN A 49 11.77 14.07 -13.81
C ASN A 49 11.37 15.17 -12.81
N SER A 50 10.26 14.99 -12.09
CA SER A 50 9.82 15.88 -11.00
C SER A 50 10.45 15.54 -9.64
N GLY A 51 11.48 14.68 -9.61
CA GLY A 51 12.25 14.36 -8.40
C GLY A 51 11.69 13.21 -7.56
N CYS A 52 10.71 12.46 -8.05
CA CYS A 52 10.22 11.26 -7.38
C CYS A 52 11.36 10.23 -7.25
N VAL A 53 11.51 9.68 -6.05
CA VAL A 53 12.53 8.68 -5.73
C VAL A 53 11.95 7.28 -5.75
N LYS A 54 10.70 7.13 -5.29
CA LYS A 54 10.06 5.82 -5.12
C LYS A 54 8.64 5.81 -5.69
N ILE A 55 8.33 4.74 -6.39
CA ILE A 55 6.97 4.39 -6.77
C ILE A 55 6.52 3.15 -6.00
N ASN A 56 5.32 3.19 -5.45
CA ASN A 56 4.68 2.08 -4.77
C ASN A 56 3.42 1.69 -5.53
N PHE A 57 3.48 0.58 -6.23
CA PHE A 57 2.36 0.04 -6.99
C PHE A 57 1.35 -0.61 -6.05
N ALA A 58 0.14 -0.11 -6.09
CA ALA A 58 -1.01 -0.59 -5.36
C ALA A 58 -2.20 -0.68 -6.32
N GLY A 59 -3.42 -0.77 -5.80
CA GLY A 59 -4.62 -0.75 -6.62
C GLY A 59 -5.77 -1.36 -5.84
N GLY A 60 -6.69 -2.01 -6.52
CA GLY A 60 -7.46 -3.07 -5.92
C GLY A 60 -6.50 -4.19 -5.52
N GLU A 61 -6.09 -5.00 -6.49
CA GLU A 61 -4.95 -5.92 -6.33
C GLU A 61 -4.01 -5.76 -7.54
N PRO A 62 -2.77 -5.27 -7.36
CA PRO A 62 -1.89 -4.93 -8.49
C PRO A 62 -1.52 -6.14 -9.36
N PHE A 63 -1.43 -7.34 -8.79
CA PHE A 63 -1.13 -8.55 -9.56
C PHE A 63 -2.25 -8.99 -10.52
N ILE A 64 -3.44 -8.38 -10.45
CA ILE A 64 -4.50 -8.58 -11.47
C ILE A 64 -4.19 -7.75 -12.75
N TYR A 65 -3.32 -6.73 -12.66
CA TYR A 65 -2.92 -5.96 -13.83
C TYR A 65 -1.89 -6.76 -14.66
N PRO A 66 -2.22 -7.14 -15.92
CA PRO A 66 -1.39 -8.10 -16.68
C PRO A 66 0.04 -7.61 -16.94
N ASN A 67 0.24 -6.29 -17.07
CA ASN A 67 1.53 -5.70 -17.39
C ASN A 67 2.28 -5.17 -16.15
N LEU A 68 1.94 -5.65 -14.95
CA LEU A 68 2.59 -5.18 -13.71
C LEU A 68 4.12 -5.38 -13.76
N GLY A 69 4.58 -6.54 -14.21
CA GLY A 69 6.00 -6.86 -14.29
C GLY A 69 6.76 -5.91 -15.23
N ASP A 70 6.20 -5.64 -16.41
CA ASP A 70 6.80 -4.71 -17.38
C ASP A 70 6.83 -3.27 -16.87
N LEU A 71 5.82 -2.86 -16.12
CA LEU A 71 5.78 -1.53 -15.51
C LEU A 71 6.79 -1.41 -14.36
N VAL A 72 6.95 -2.45 -13.54
CA VAL A 72 7.98 -2.52 -12.48
C VAL A 72 9.37 -2.43 -13.09
N ARG A 73 9.67 -3.24 -14.13
CA ARG A 73 10.96 -3.21 -14.83
C ARG A 73 11.24 -1.83 -15.40
N TYR A 74 10.30 -1.25 -16.16
CA TYR A 74 10.47 0.09 -16.72
C TYR A 74 10.73 1.15 -15.65
N SER A 75 9.99 1.10 -14.54
CA SER A 75 10.16 2.06 -13.43
C SER A 75 11.54 1.94 -12.78
N TYR A 76 12.06 0.73 -12.66
CA TYR A 76 13.44 0.48 -12.21
C TYR A 76 14.46 1.06 -13.19
N GLU A 77 14.29 0.80 -14.49
CA GLU A 77 15.19 1.27 -15.56
C GLU A 77 15.28 2.79 -15.64
N VAL A 78 14.18 3.52 -15.39
CA VAL A 78 14.19 5.00 -15.32
C VAL A 78 14.74 5.51 -13.97
N GLY A 79 15.16 4.62 -13.07
CA GLY A 79 15.84 4.96 -11.81
C GLY A 79 14.90 5.26 -10.64
N LEU A 80 13.66 4.75 -10.64
CA LEU A 80 12.77 4.78 -9.48
C LEU A 80 13.05 3.58 -8.57
N LYS A 81 12.96 3.79 -7.26
CA LYS A 81 12.84 2.68 -6.30
C LYS A 81 11.44 2.10 -6.39
N THR A 82 11.35 0.81 -6.70
CA THR A 82 10.08 0.12 -6.96
C THR A 82 9.58 -0.62 -5.74
N SER A 83 8.29 -0.58 -5.52
CA SER A 83 7.61 -1.29 -4.42
C SER A 83 6.21 -1.72 -4.87
N ILE A 84 5.73 -2.84 -4.33
CA ILE A 84 4.36 -3.34 -4.55
C ILE A 84 3.67 -3.50 -3.19
N VAL A 85 2.38 -3.15 -3.13
CA VAL A 85 1.47 -3.50 -2.01
C VAL A 85 0.43 -4.46 -2.54
N THR A 86 0.41 -5.68 -2.01
CA THR A 86 -0.47 -6.78 -2.46
C THR A 86 -1.17 -7.45 -1.29
N ASN A 87 -2.27 -8.13 -1.58
CA ASN A 87 -2.90 -9.04 -0.63
C ASN A 87 -2.23 -10.43 -0.57
N GLY A 88 -1.23 -10.70 -1.44
CA GLY A 88 -0.45 -11.93 -1.45
C GLY A 88 -1.04 -13.09 -2.24
N ASN A 89 -2.21 -12.95 -2.86
CA ASN A 89 -2.91 -14.09 -3.47
C ASN A 89 -2.38 -14.51 -4.84
N PHE A 90 -1.62 -13.65 -5.52
CA PHE A 90 -1.23 -13.85 -6.92
C PHE A 90 0.27 -13.78 -7.19
N LEU A 91 1.10 -13.56 -6.16
CA LEU A 91 2.55 -13.62 -6.34
C LEU A 91 2.97 -15.08 -6.57
N THR A 92 3.68 -15.33 -7.67
CA THR A 92 4.21 -16.65 -8.02
C THR A 92 5.73 -16.64 -8.06
N ASP A 93 6.33 -17.82 -7.98
CA ASP A 93 7.77 -18.00 -8.16
C ASP A 93 8.22 -17.53 -9.56
N GLU A 94 7.47 -17.90 -10.60
CA GLU A 94 7.73 -17.50 -11.98
C GLU A 94 7.78 -15.96 -12.11
N TRP A 95 6.83 -15.24 -11.49
CA TRP A 95 6.83 -13.79 -11.51
C TRP A 95 8.08 -13.22 -10.82
N LEU A 96 8.48 -13.78 -9.69
CA LEU A 96 9.69 -13.37 -8.98
C LEU A 96 10.95 -13.62 -9.82
N GLN A 97 11.06 -14.78 -10.49
CA GLN A 97 12.20 -15.08 -11.37
C GLN A 97 12.31 -14.08 -12.53
N ASN A 98 11.17 -13.65 -13.10
CA ASN A 98 11.16 -12.73 -14.24
C ASN A 98 11.34 -11.26 -13.84
N TYR A 99 10.84 -10.84 -12.69
CA TYR A 99 10.74 -9.42 -12.34
C TYR A 99 11.27 -9.06 -10.94
N GLY A 100 11.57 -10.02 -10.10
CA GLY A 100 11.99 -9.79 -8.71
C GLY A 100 13.26 -8.94 -8.61
N SER A 101 14.19 -9.06 -9.56
CA SER A 101 15.43 -8.26 -9.61
C SER A 101 15.21 -6.76 -9.83
N PHE A 102 14.02 -6.36 -10.26
CA PHE A 102 13.61 -4.97 -10.44
C PHE A 102 12.81 -4.43 -9.27
N LEU A 103 12.59 -5.23 -8.21
CA LEU A 103 11.73 -4.88 -7.08
C LEU A 103 12.55 -4.65 -5.80
N HIS A 104 12.44 -3.47 -5.19
CA HIS A 104 13.16 -3.15 -3.95
C HIS A 104 12.37 -3.56 -2.70
N TRP A 105 11.06 -3.40 -2.72
CA TRP A 105 10.18 -3.70 -1.60
C TRP A 105 8.92 -4.41 -2.04
N ILE A 106 8.46 -5.33 -1.22
CA ILE A 106 7.12 -5.88 -1.30
C ILE A 106 6.44 -5.76 0.06
N ALA A 107 5.25 -5.18 0.06
CA ALA A 107 4.39 -5.11 1.23
C ALA A 107 3.22 -6.07 1.04
N VAL A 108 3.06 -7.01 1.96
CA VAL A 108 1.91 -7.91 1.97
C VAL A 108 0.95 -7.45 3.06
N SER A 109 -0.34 -7.46 2.74
CA SER A 109 -1.37 -6.99 3.66
C SER A 109 -1.99 -8.15 4.43
N CYS A 110 -1.92 -8.09 5.77
CA CYS A 110 -2.55 -9.05 6.68
C CYS A 110 -2.96 -8.32 7.97
N ASP A 111 -4.23 -8.38 8.32
CA ASP A 111 -4.77 -7.59 9.43
C ASP A 111 -4.92 -8.40 10.72
N SER A 112 -4.87 -9.72 10.62
CA SER A 112 -5.00 -10.65 11.75
C SER A 112 -4.26 -11.94 11.45
N SER A 113 -3.73 -12.60 12.48
CA SER A 113 -3.17 -13.95 12.41
C SER A 113 -4.25 -15.04 12.50
N VAL A 114 -5.52 -14.65 12.69
CA VAL A 114 -6.69 -15.52 12.86
C VAL A 114 -7.56 -15.49 11.60
N GLU A 115 -7.71 -16.64 10.93
CA GLU A 115 -8.49 -16.72 9.69
C GLU A 115 -9.94 -16.26 9.83
N ALA A 116 -10.61 -16.57 10.94
CA ALA A 116 -11.97 -16.14 11.20
C ALA A 116 -12.08 -14.60 11.24
N THR A 117 -11.09 -13.92 11.80
CA THR A 117 -11.02 -12.45 11.82
C THR A 117 -10.79 -11.90 10.41
N GLN A 118 -9.90 -12.50 9.64
CA GLN A 118 -9.68 -12.13 8.23
C GLN A 118 -10.97 -12.24 7.41
N GLN A 119 -11.70 -13.36 7.55
CA GLN A 119 -13.00 -13.53 6.89
C GLN A 119 -14.01 -12.47 7.30
N ARG A 120 -14.11 -12.19 8.61
CA ARG A 120 -15.01 -11.17 9.14
C ARG A 120 -14.71 -9.78 8.60
N LEU A 121 -13.44 -9.48 8.36
CA LEU A 121 -12.96 -8.25 7.72
C LEU A 121 -13.19 -8.22 6.20
N GLY A 122 -13.68 -9.30 5.59
CA GLY A 122 -13.86 -9.43 4.14
C GLY A 122 -12.58 -9.78 3.39
N ARG A 123 -11.58 -10.33 4.10
CA ARG A 123 -10.29 -10.70 3.57
C ARG A 123 -10.16 -12.22 3.46
N GLY A 124 -10.37 -12.75 2.24
CA GLY A 124 -10.26 -14.20 1.97
C GLY A 124 -11.47 -15.02 2.39
N LYS A 125 -11.29 -16.35 2.31
CA LYS A 125 -12.32 -17.35 2.59
C LYS A 125 -11.88 -18.38 3.64
N GLY A 126 -10.93 -18.01 4.52
CA GLY A 126 -10.38 -18.88 5.54
C GLY A 126 -9.00 -19.47 5.19
N ASP A 127 -8.30 -18.84 4.26
CA ASP A 127 -6.98 -19.27 3.78
C ASP A 127 -6.01 -18.08 3.59
N GLN A 128 -6.37 -16.90 4.09
CA GLN A 128 -5.61 -15.68 3.82
C GLN A 128 -4.30 -15.63 4.61
N VAL A 129 -4.29 -16.09 5.84
CA VAL A 129 -3.08 -16.13 6.69
C VAL A 129 -2.05 -17.07 6.06
N GLU A 130 -2.48 -18.25 5.63
CA GLU A 130 -1.63 -19.23 4.93
C GLU A 130 -1.04 -18.64 3.63
N LYS A 131 -1.85 -17.96 2.83
CA LYS A 131 -1.40 -17.30 1.59
C LYS A 131 -0.35 -16.21 1.84
N VAL A 132 -0.53 -15.43 2.90
CA VAL A 132 0.45 -14.40 3.31
C VAL A 132 1.76 -15.07 3.72
N GLN A 133 1.72 -16.10 4.53
CA GLN A 133 2.91 -16.85 4.94
C GLN A 133 3.62 -17.47 3.73
N THR A 134 2.89 -18.12 2.83
CA THR A 134 3.41 -18.67 1.58
C THR A 134 4.09 -17.60 0.74
N THR A 135 3.48 -16.41 0.62
CA THR A 135 4.05 -15.28 -0.11
C THR A 135 5.40 -14.86 0.48
N PHE A 136 5.52 -14.74 1.80
CA PHE A 136 6.79 -14.41 2.44
C PHE A 136 7.84 -15.53 2.29
N GLN A 137 7.42 -16.79 2.26
CA GLN A 137 8.33 -17.92 1.98
C GLN A 137 8.87 -17.87 0.55
N LEU A 138 8.05 -17.54 -0.45
CA LEU A 138 8.49 -17.33 -1.84
C LEU A 138 9.53 -16.22 -1.93
N ILE A 139 9.29 -15.07 -1.31
CA ILE A 139 10.24 -13.94 -1.29
C ILE A 139 11.54 -14.34 -0.57
N LYS A 140 11.46 -15.07 0.55
CA LYS A 140 12.63 -15.56 1.30
C LYS A 140 13.46 -16.51 0.44
N ARG A 141 12.82 -17.41 -0.33
CA ARG A 141 13.50 -18.30 -1.27
C ARG A 141 14.20 -17.50 -2.37
N PHE A 142 13.49 -16.59 -3.05
CA PHE A 142 14.07 -15.71 -4.06
C PHE A 142 15.29 -14.96 -3.51
N ASN A 143 15.18 -14.37 -2.33
CA ASN A 143 16.26 -13.63 -1.68
C ASN A 143 17.48 -14.51 -1.35
N ARG A 144 17.28 -15.81 -1.07
CA ARG A 144 18.39 -16.74 -0.82
C ARG A 144 19.13 -17.10 -2.10
N GLU A 145 18.41 -17.24 -3.21
CA GLU A 145 18.91 -17.71 -4.49
C GLU A 145 19.50 -16.58 -5.37
N ASN A 146 19.16 -15.34 -5.10
CA ASN A 146 19.58 -14.18 -5.90
C ASN A 146 20.47 -13.21 -5.12
N ARG A 147 21.35 -12.48 -5.83
CA ARG A 147 22.16 -11.39 -5.24
C ARG A 147 21.29 -10.20 -4.82
N HIS A 148 20.32 -9.85 -5.68
CA HIS A 148 19.35 -8.81 -5.38
C HIS A 148 18.40 -9.28 -4.28
N LYS A 149 18.13 -8.40 -3.29
CA LYS A 149 17.27 -8.72 -2.15
C LYS A 149 16.04 -7.83 -2.14
N ILE A 150 14.89 -8.45 -2.16
CA ILE A 150 13.61 -7.76 -1.97
C ILE A 150 13.37 -7.62 -0.47
N ARG A 151 13.22 -6.39 0.02
CA ARG A 151 12.85 -6.11 1.41
C ARG A 151 11.36 -6.36 1.61
N LYS A 152 11.02 -6.95 2.74
CA LYS A 152 9.68 -7.40 3.08
C LYS A 152 9.01 -6.46 4.06
N LYS A 153 7.76 -6.15 3.82
CA LYS A 153 6.94 -5.34 4.69
C LYS A 153 5.59 -6.00 4.92
N LEU A 154 5.07 -5.89 6.13
CA LEU A 154 3.69 -6.21 6.46
C LEU A 154 2.89 -4.91 6.61
N ASN A 155 1.64 -4.89 6.14
CA ASN A 155 0.70 -3.82 6.44
C ASN A 155 -0.52 -4.43 7.13
N SER A 156 -0.95 -3.82 8.23
CA SER A 156 -2.15 -4.24 8.97
C SER A 156 -3.04 -3.05 9.30
N VAL A 157 -4.34 -3.19 9.08
CA VAL A 157 -5.35 -2.23 9.50
C VAL A 157 -5.98 -2.72 10.80
N ILE A 158 -5.93 -1.89 11.82
CA ILE A 158 -6.48 -2.19 13.15
C ILE A 158 -7.90 -1.65 13.25
N THR A 159 -8.79 -2.53 13.63
CA THR A 159 -10.24 -2.33 13.71
C THR A 159 -10.74 -2.90 15.04
N ARG A 160 -12.03 -2.72 15.34
CA ARG A 160 -12.68 -3.34 16.50
C ARG A 160 -12.59 -4.87 16.53
N TYR A 161 -12.27 -5.51 15.42
CA TYR A 161 -12.22 -6.98 15.35
C TYR A 161 -10.84 -7.57 15.67
N ASN A 162 -9.79 -6.75 15.71
CA ASN A 162 -8.42 -7.21 15.89
C ASN A 162 -7.55 -6.33 16.81
N TYR A 163 -8.08 -5.26 17.43
CA TYR A 163 -7.27 -4.37 18.27
C TYR A 163 -6.75 -5.03 19.58
N GLU A 164 -7.41 -6.10 20.04
CA GLU A 164 -6.96 -6.87 21.21
C GLU A 164 -6.02 -8.04 20.85
N GLU A 165 -5.85 -8.34 19.56
CA GLU A 165 -5.05 -9.47 19.10
C GLU A 165 -3.56 -9.24 19.33
N ASP A 166 -2.83 -10.30 19.71
CA ASP A 166 -1.37 -10.31 19.71
C ASP A 166 -0.85 -10.93 18.41
N MET A 167 -0.31 -10.08 17.54
CA MET A 167 0.24 -10.48 16.25
C MET A 167 1.76 -10.73 16.30
N SER A 168 2.41 -10.60 17.45
CA SER A 168 3.88 -10.60 17.59
C SER A 168 4.50 -11.84 16.95
N SER A 169 4.07 -13.04 17.36
CA SER A 169 4.61 -14.31 16.83
C SER A 169 4.39 -14.46 15.32
N PHE A 170 3.25 -14.00 14.81
CA PHE A 170 2.95 -14.03 13.38
C PHE A 170 3.88 -13.11 12.60
N VAL A 171 4.06 -11.87 13.04
CA VAL A 171 4.92 -10.86 12.40
C VAL A 171 6.37 -11.35 12.38
N GLU A 172 6.87 -11.89 13.49
CA GLU A 172 8.22 -12.45 13.59
C GLU A 172 8.40 -13.67 12.64
N SER A 173 7.39 -14.56 12.54
CA SER A 173 7.42 -15.70 11.64
C SER A 173 7.50 -15.32 10.15
N CYS A 174 6.88 -14.20 9.77
CA CYS A 174 6.96 -13.63 8.43
C CYS A 174 8.37 -13.10 8.11
N GLY A 175 9.15 -12.76 9.12
CA GLY A 175 10.52 -12.27 8.98
C GLY A 175 10.59 -10.99 8.15
N VAL A 176 9.67 -10.08 8.38
CA VAL A 176 9.60 -8.77 7.70
C VAL A 176 10.58 -7.78 8.33
N GLU A 177 11.13 -6.88 7.52
CA GLU A 177 11.99 -5.79 8.01
C GLU A 177 11.18 -4.61 8.56
N ARG A 178 9.93 -4.46 8.10
CA ARG A 178 9.04 -3.38 8.52
C ARG A 178 7.60 -3.86 8.65
N TRP A 179 6.96 -3.47 9.74
CA TRP A 179 5.53 -3.65 9.93
C TRP A 179 4.84 -2.30 10.05
N LYS A 180 3.90 -2.03 9.15
CA LYS A 180 3.11 -0.82 9.17
C LYS A 180 1.72 -1.12 9.72
N VAL A 181 1.39 -0.49 10.81
CA VAL A 181 0.13 -0.64 11.54
C VAL A 181 -0.68 0.64 11.35
N LEU A 182 -1.87 0.50 10.81
CA LEU A 182 -2.74 1.60 10.42
C LEU A 182 -4.03 1.54 11.23
N GLN A 183 -4.43 2.63 11.84
CA GLN A 183 -5.79 2.75 12.40
C GLN A 183 -6.81 2.72 11.26
N VAL A 184 -7.96 2.07 11.44
CA VAL A 184 -9.03 2.09 10.43
C VAL A 184 -9.46 3.53 10.13
N LEU A 185 -9.41 3.91 8.85
CA LEU A 185 -9.65 5.27 8.38
C LEU A 185 -11.03 5.38 7.72
N PRO A 186 -11.93 6.28 8.16
CA PRO A 186 -13.19 6.53 7.46
C PRO A 186 -12.96 7.32 6.18
N ILE A 187 -13.51 6.82 5.07
CA ILE A 187 -13.54 7.54 3.78
C ILE A 187 -14.96 7.48 3.22
N ASP A 188 -15.55 8.64 3.07
CA ASP A 188 -16.88 8.82 2.52
C ASP A 188 -16.96 8.32 1.07
N GLY A 189 -17.98 7.52 0.75
CA GLY A 189 -18.13 6.88 -0.55
C GLY A 189 -17.29 5.60 -0.75
N GLU A 190 -16.36 5.26 0.18
CA GLU A 190 -15.50 4.09 0.07
C GLU A 190 -15.85 3.01 1.10
N ASN A 191 -15.83 3.33 2.39
CA ASN A 191 -16.03 2.36 3.48
C ASN A 191 -16.97 2.84 4.60
N ASN A 192 -17.61 3.98 4.43
CA ASN A 192 -18.49 4.59 5.43
C ASN A 192 -19.63 3.66 5.88
N ASP A 193 -20.15 2.78 5.01
CA ASP A 193 -21.22 1.82 5.35
C ASP A 193 -20.77 0.80 6.41
N TYR A 194 -19.48 0.45 6.45
CA TYR A 194 -18.91 -0.51 7.40
C TYR A 194 -18.14 0.14 8.54
N TYR A 195 -17.75 1.41 8.40
CA TYR A 195 -16.91 2.08 9.39
C TYR A 195 -17.48 2.05 10.81
N PRO A 196 -18.81 2.24 11.07
CA PRO A 196 -19.36 2.21 12.41
C PRO A 196 -19.11 0.90 13.18
N GLU A 197 -19.06 -0.24 12.47
CA GLU A 197 -18.77 -1.55 13.07
C GLU A 197 -17.27 -1.84 13.23
N LEU A 198 -16.41 -1.08 12.54
CA LEU A 198 -14.97 -1.28 12.50
C LEU A 198 -14.19 -0.26 13.33
N ALA A 199 -14.80 0.88 13.62
CA ALA A 199 -14.17 2.01 14.30
C ALA A 199 -13.58 1.61 15.66
N ILE A 200 -12.41 2.16 15.95
CA ILE A 200 -11.74 2.08 17.24
C ILE A 200 -11.38 3.48 17.73
N THR A 201 -11.32 3.65 19.04
CA THR A 201 -10.83 4.88 19.65
C THR A 201 -9.32 4.99 19.57
N ASN A 202 -8.77 6.16 19.88
CA ASN A 202 -7.32 6.34 19.97
C ASN A 202 -6.72 5.48 21.10
N GLU A 203 -7.43 5.35 22.24
CA GLU A 203 -7.00 4.53 23.37
C GLU A 203 -6.95 3.03 23.00
N GLU A 204 -7.92 2.53 22.20
CA GLU A 204 -7.90 1.17 21.68
C GLU A 204 -6.73 0.96 20.70
N PHE A 205 -6.45 1.95 19.85
CA PHE A 205 -5.29 1.91 18.96
C PHE A 205 -3.97 1.96 19.75
N GLU A 206 -3.85 2.82 20.77
CA GLU A 206 -2.69 2.87 21.66
C GLU A 206 -2.49 1.58 22.46
N TYR A 207 -3.60 0.89 22.85
CA TYR A 207 -3.51 -0.42 23.48
C TYR A 207 -2.81 -1.43 22.57
N PHE A 208 -3.17 -1.47 21.28
CA PHE A 208 -2.50 -2.30 20.28
C PHE A 208 -1.03 -1.91 20.12
N GLN A 209 -0.74 -0.59 20.05
CA GLN A 209 0.63 -0.07 19.91
C GLN A 209 1.52 -0.50 21.09
N ARG A 210 1.06 -0.34 22.33
CA ARG A 210 1.83 -0.72 23.54
C ARG A 210 2.25 -2.19 23.53
N ARG A 211 1.41 -3.08 22.99
CA ARG A 211 1.68 -4.52 22.90
C ARG A 211 2.77 -4.84 21.88
N HIS A 212 2.89 -4.06 20.80
CA HIS A 212 3.67 -4.44 19.62
C HIS A 212 4.87 -3.54 19.32
N ARG A 213 5.08 -2.45 20.07
CA ARG A 213 6.13 -1.47 19.77
C ARG A 213 7.56 -2.02 19.88
N ASP A 214 7.76 -3.02 20.71
CA ASP A 214 9.09 -3.51 21.10
C ASP A 214 9.47 -4.84 20.42
N LEU A 215 8.91 -5.12 19.23
CA LEU A 215 9.26 -6.31 18.46
C LEU A 215 10.72 -6.27 18.02
N LYS A 216 11.42 -7.39 18.23
CA LYS A 216 12.82 -7.52 17.84
C LYS A 216 12.97 -7.68 16.33
N ASN A 217 13.98 -7.01 15.75
CA ASN A 217 14.35 -7.13 14.33
C ASN A 217 13.26 -6.67 13.33
N VAL A 218 12.23 -5.97 13.79
CA VAL A 218 11.17 -5.42 12.95
C VAL A 218 11.00 -3.94 13.27
N GLU A 219 11.11 -3.08 12.27
CA GLU A 219 10.73 -1.68 12.41
C GLU A 219 9.21 -1.55 12.41
N VAL A 220 8.60 -1.32 13.58
CA VAL A 220 7.15 -1.12 13.69
C VAL A 220 6.81 0.36 13.55
N VAL A 221 5.91 0.69 12.62
CA VAL A 221 5.46 2.06 12.37
C VAL A 221 3.96 2.12 12.53
N PHE A 222 3.50 2.94 13.45
CA PHE A 222 2.08 3.16 13.74
C PHE A 222 1.61 4.47 13.10
N GLU A 223 0.49 4.43 12.41
CA GLU A 223 -0.14 5.62 11.83
C GLU A 223 -1.63 5.63 12.21
N ASP A 224 -2.01 6.61 12.99
CA ASP A 224 -3.40 6.94 13.28
C ASP A 224 -4.04 7.73 12.13
N ASN A 225 -5.31 8.10 12.29
CA ASN A 225 -6.07 8.80 11.26
C ASN A 225 -5.51 10.20 10.95
N ASP A 226 -4.91 10.90 11.93
CA ASP A 226 -4.29 12.20 11.68
C ASP A 226 -2.99 12.05 10.88
N HIS A 227 -2.14 11.08 11.23
CA HIS A 227 -0.93 10.77 10.48
C HIS A 227 -1.22 10.41 9.02
N MET A 228 -2.36 9.77 8.74
CA MET A 228 -2.75 9.38 7.38
C MET A 228 -3.41 10.50 6.55
N THR A 229 -3.84 11.59 7.19
CA THR A 229 -4.56 12.68 6.53
C THR A 229 -3.59 13.66 5.88
N ASN A 230 -3.72 13.92 4.57
CA ASN A 230 -2.89 14.83 3.75
C ASN A 230 -1.38 14.51 3.72
N SER A 231 -0.96 13.32 4.13
CA SER A 231 0.45 12.96 4.29
C SER A 231 1.00 11.99 3.23
N TYR A 232 0.15 11.48 2.35
CA TYR A 232 0.51 10.58 1.25
C TYR A 232 0.37 11.28 -0.09
N ILE A 233 1.25 10.99 -1.04
CA ILE A 233 0.99 11.29 -2.43
C ILE A 233 0.40 10.03 -3.04
N MET A 234 -0.91 10.04 -3.26
CA MET A 234 -1.65 8.93 -3.84
C MET A 234 -2.11 9.27 -5.25
N MET A 235 -2.11 8.29 -6.14
CA MET A 235 -2.56 8.43 -7.52
C MET A 235 -3.59 7.33 -7.81
N ASN A 236 -4.71 7.70 -8.42
CA ASN A 236 -5.79 6.79 -8.78
C ASN A 236 -5.54 6.13 -10.16
N PRO A 237 -6.35 5.13 -10.59
CA PRO A 237 -6.18 4.43 -11.87
C PRO A 237 -6.27 5.31 -13.12
N GLN A 238 -6.70 6.57 -12.99
CA GLN A 238 -6.79 7.54 -14.08
C GLN A 238 -5.59 8.51 -14.11
N GLY A 239 -4.54 8.27 -13.31
CA GLY A 239 -3.38 9.15 -13.24
C GLY A 239 -3.67 10.52 -12.61
N ARG A 240 -4.66 10.60 -11.71
CA ARG A 240 -4.95 11.80 -10.91
C ARG A 240 -4.36 11.63 -9.53
N PHE A 241 -3.70 12.64 -9.02
CA PHE A 241 -3.40 12.66 -7.60
C PHE A 241 -4.68 12.79 -6.78
N TYR A 242 -4.66 12.25 -5.58
CA TYR A 242 -5.75 12.43 -4.63
C TYR A 242 -5.25 12.42 -3.19
N GLN A 243 -6.02 13.08 -2.33
CA GLN A 243 -5.79 13.18 -0.89
C GLN A 243 -7.08 12.93 -0.12
N ASN A 244 -6.92 12.38 1.08
CA ASN A 244 -7.98 12.38 2.07
C ASN A 244 -7.99 13.74 2.78
N HIS A 245 -9.07 14.49 2.63
CA HIS A 245 -9.30 15.74 3.33
C HIS A 245 -10.60 15.65 4.14
N GLY A 246 -10.46 15.48 5.47
CA GLY A 246 -11.63 15.35 6.36
C GLY A 246 -12.54 14.15 6.04
N GLY A 247 -11.96 13.01 5.63
CA GLY A 247 -12.72 11.82 5.28
C GLY A 247 -13.28 11.79 3.86
N LYS A 248 -12.92 12.76 3.00
CA LYS A 248 -13.34 12.81 1.58
C LYS A 248 -12.15 12.89 0.66
N TYR A 249 -12.25 12.30 -0.53
CA TYR A 249 -11.21 12.44 -1.53
C TYR A 249 -11.35 13.72 -2.35
N ILE A 250 -10.25 14.44 -2.46
CA ILE A 250 -10.06 15.54 -3.41
C ILE A 250 -9.11 15.02 -4.50
N TYR A 251 -9.52 15.18 -5.76
CA TYR A 251 -8.77 14.73 -6.93
C TYR A 251 -8.21 15.91 -7.73
N SER A 252 -7.00 15.73 -8.24
CA SER A 252 -6.45 16.64 -9.24
C SER A 252 -7.04 16.42 -10.63
N GLU A 253 -6.74 17.32 -11.56
CA GLU A 253 -6.76 16.99 -13.00
C GLU A 253 -5.76 15.85 -13.29
N PRO A 254 -5.91 15.10 -14.42
CA PRO A 254 -4.94 14.08 -14.80
C PRO A 254 -3.53 14.65 -14.94
N VAL A 255 -2.54 13.97 -14.33
CA VAL A 255 -1.13 14.38 -14.35
C VAL A 255 -0.59 14.46 -15.78
N LEU A 256 -0.98 13.53 -16.66
CA LEU A 256 -0.61 13.55 -18.09
C LEU A 256 -1.09 14.82 -18.81
N LYS A 257 -2.17 15.46 -18.32
CA LYS A 257 -2.75 16.66 -18.96
C LYS A 257 -2.09 17.94 -18.49
N ILE A 258 -1.82 18.08 -17.18
CA ILE A 258 -1.43 19.37 -16.57
C ILE A 258 -0.02 19.35 -15.95
N GLY A 259 0.64 18.19 -15.92
CA GLY A 259 1.95 18.02 -15.30
C GLY A 259 1.88 17.72 -13.80
N VAL A 260 3.00 17.20 -13.28
CA VAL A 260 3.09 16.69 -11.90
C VAL A 260 2.91 17.79 -10.85
N GLU A 261 3.61 18.92 -11.00
CA GLU A 261 3.59 20.03 -10.02
C GLU A 261 2.21 20.63 -9.88
N LYS A 262 1.59 21.03 -11.01
CA LYS A 262 0.23 21.62 -11.01
C LYS A 262 -0.82 20.65 -10.46
N ALA A 263 -0.71 19.36 -10.77
CA ALA A 263 -1.63 18.36 -10.26
C ALA A 263 -1.47 18.19 -8.74
N LEU A 264 -0.25 18.22 -8.21
CA LEU A 264 0.00 18.10 -6.78
C LEU A 264 -0.51 19.31 -5.97
N GLU A 265 -0.39 20.51 -6.52
CA GLU A 265 -0.91 21.75 -5.91
C GLU A 265 -2.43 21.69 -5.69
N GLN A 266 -3.17 20.98 -6.55
CA GLN A 266 -4.63 20.88 -6.47
C GLN A 266 -5.13 20.00 -5.31
N VAL A 267 -4.29 19.20 -4.67
CA VAL A 267 -4.73 18.22 -3.67
C VAL A 267 -4.28 18.49 -2.24
N GLY A 268 -3.51 19.54 -1.98
CA GLY A 268 -3.18 19.98 -0.62
C GLY A 268 -2.28 19.01 0.16
N PHE A 269 -1.27 18.41 -0.47
CA PHE A 269 -0.28 17.54 0.18
C PHE A 269 0.54 18.30 1.23
N SER A 270 0.66 17.74 2.45
CA SER A 270 1.50 18.24 3.53
C SER A 270 2.83 17.50 3.60
N HIS A 271 3.91 18.17 3.17
CA HIS A 271 5.26 17.63 3.30
C HIS A 271 5.70 17.49 4.77
N GLU A 272 5.23 18.36 5.65
CA GLU A 272 5.53 18.29 7.08
C GLU A 272 4.97 17.00 7.69
N LYS A 273 3.67 16.71 7.50
CA LYS A 273 3.06 15.45 7.95
C LYS A 273 3.72 14.22 7.33
N PHE A 274 4.13 14.29 6.05
CA PHE A 274 4.89 13.22 5.40
C PHE A 274 6.21 12.93 6.15
N CYS A 275 6.94 13.95 6.57
CA CYS A 275 8.18 13.79 7.34
C CYS A 275 7.90 13.22 8.74
N GLN A 276 6.93 13.78 9.46
CA GLN A 276 6.58 13.40 10.83
C GLN A 276 6.20 11.92 10.96
N ARG A 277 5.47 11.35 9.98
CA ARG A 277 5.09 9.93 9.98
C ARG A 277 6.18 8.97 9.51
N GLY A 278 7.42 9.44 9.34
CA GLY A 278 8.52 8.59 8.86
C GLY A 278 8.37 8.18 7.39
N GLY A 279 7.92 9.10 6.53
CA GLY A 279 7.72 8.86 5.09
C GLY A 279 9.00 8.57 4.30
N PHE A 280 10.17 8.80 4.90
CA PHE A 280 11.46 8.46 4.30
C PHE A 280 11.83 7.00 4.55
N TYR A 281 12.41 6.37 3.53
CA TYR A 281 12.94 5.02 3.61
C TYR A 281 14.45 5.08 3.39
N GLN A 282 15.21 4.31 4.16
CA GLN A 282 16.58 3.97 3.79
C GLN A 282 16.53 2.89 2.70
N TYR A 283 17.23 3.08 1.59
CA TYR A 283 17.25 2.19 0.43
C TYR A 283 18.57 1.48 0.29
#